data_f6126ecb065f9787abe74de31b6d88dc
#
_entry.id   f6126ecb065f9787abe74de31b6d88dc
#
_cell.length_a   1.000
_cell.length_b   1.000
_cell.length_c   1.000
_cell.angle_alpha   90.00
_cell.angle_beta   90.00
_cell.angle_gamma   90.00
#
_symmetry.space_group_name_H-M   'P 1'
#
loop_
_entity.id
_entity.type
_entity.pdbx_description
1 polymer ?
#
loop_
_entity_poly.entity_id
_entity_poly.type
_entity_poly.pdbx_seq_one_letter_code
_entity_poly.pdbx_strand_id
1 'polypeptide(L)'
;MRAFLITFRPHPMESDLLPIFLNYFLSFVNEYPHRWIIEKDNSPDAHFHTYIETEFRDVEKLRRNALFKKSIKPIQTLIKDGYQTLWQHALDVKIIADTPQDLNNSLGYLYKDKSITRLSCNLPEQQQNDAVKAYFTEERLKLMKMDKKNWTAVTTKNAHAIIEDFCDKQEISLTNTDWISVKLKMVKHRYTFAQISEKAQKTIVAELTYHHESKLVDSLTAKAHLVSEMDIQYSDYSRPKATPRS
;
A
#
# COMPACT_ATOMS: atom_id res chain seq x y z
N MET A 1 -2.23 -19.40 14.14
CA MET A 1 -1.86 -19.48 12.71
C MET A 1 -1.52 -18.10 12.19
N ARG A 2 -0.73 -17.99 11.13
CA ARG A 2 -0.44 -16.73 10.42
C ARG A 2 -0.85 -16.87 8.98
N ALA A 3 -1.32 -15.79 8.39
CA ALA A 3 -1.67 -15.77 6.98
C ALA A 3 -0.58 -15.08 6.14
N PHE A 4 -0.41 -15.59 4.93
CA PHE A 4 0.53 -15.05 3.96
C PHE A 4 -0.17 -14.84 2.62
N LEU A 5 0.17 -13.73 1.98
CA LEU A 5 -0.14 -13.48 0.58
C LEU A 5 1.11 -13.71 -0.25
N ILE A 6 1.03 -14.64 -1.20
CA ILE A 6 2.15 -14.97 -2.10
C ILE A 6 1.72 -14.64 -3.52
N THR A 7 2.56 -13.89 -4.22
CA THR A 7 2.33 -13.51 -5.60
C THR A 7 3.51 -13.96 -6.44
N PHE A 8 3.24 -14.60 -7.58
CA PHE A 8 4.24 -14.86 -8.60
C PHE A 8 3.84 -14.15 -9.89
N ARG A 9 4.69 -13.26 -10.36
CA ARG A 9 4.50 -12.48 -11.58
C ARG A 9 5.75 -12.56 -12.45
N PRO A 10 5.76 -13.39 -13.49
CA PRO A 10 6.86 -13.42 -14.46
C PRO A 10 6.90 -12.12 -15.29
N HIS A 11 7.98 -11.93 -16.02
CA HIS A 11 8.04 -10.88 -17.04
C HIS A 11 6.96 -11.13 -18.11
N PRO A 12 6.28 -10.09 -18.64
CA PRO A 12 5.19 -10.26 -19.61
C PRO A 12 5.53 -11.08 -20.85
N MET A 13 6.80 -11.02 -21.31
CA MET A 13 7.28 -11.80 -22.46
C MET A 13 7.59 -13.27 -22.12
N GLU A 14 7.44 -13.69 -20.87
CA GLU A 14 7.83 -14.99 -20.32
C GLU A 14 6.68 -15.62 -19.53
N SER A 15 5.47 -15.46 -20.06
CA SER A 15 4.25 -15.97 -19.44
C SER A 15 4.22 -17.51 -19.32
N ASP A 16 5.05 -18.21 -20.09
CA ASP A 16 5.29 -19.67 -20.01
C ASP A 16 5.90 -20.11 -18.66
N LEU A 17 6.56 -19.21 -17.93
CA LEU A 17 7.05 -19.47 -16.59
C LEU A 17 5.91 -19.71 -15.58
N LEU A 18 4.72 -19.16 -15.81
CA LEU A 18 3.60 -19.28 -14.88
C LEU A 18 3.08 -20.73 -14.78
N PRO A 19 2.77 -21.45 -15.87
CA PRO A 19 2.41 -22.86 -15.80
C PRO A 19 3.49 -23.74 -15.14
N ILE A 20 4.76 -23.46 -15.43
CA ILE A 20 5.89 -24.20 -14.86
C ILE A 20 5.94 -23.94 -13.34
N PHE A 21 5.82 -22.67 -12.91
CA PHE A 21 5.75 -22.33 -11.49
C PHE A 21 4.62 -23.06 -10.78
N LEU A 22 3.42 -23.05 -11.33
CA LEU A 22 2.26 -23.71 -10.75
C LEU A 22 2.46 -25.23 -10.58
N ASN A 23 3.05 -25.88 -11.58
CA ASN A 23 3.32 -27.31 -11.54
C ASN A 23 4.14 -27.75 -10.32
N TYR A 24 5.07 -26.89 -9.88
CA TYR A 24 5.88 -27.18 -8.68
C TYR A 24 5.30 -26.58 -7.40
N PHE A 25 4.77 -25.34 -7.48
CA PHE A 25 4.41 -24.58 -6.29
C PHE A 25 3.08 -25.01 -5.67
N LEU A 26 2.13 -25.51 -6.46
CA LEU A 26 0.85 -25.99 -5.93
C LEU A 26 1.00 -27.17 -4.96
N SER A 27 2.05 -27.97 -5.08
CA SER A 27 2.35 -29.02 -4.10
C SER A 27 2.58 -28.46 -2.69
N PHE A 28 3.17 -27.28 -2.59
CA PHE A 28 3.34 -26.57 -1.31
C PHE A 28 2.03 -25.94 -0.85
N VAL A 29 1.32 -25.23 -1.73
CA VAL A 29 0.09 -24.52 -1.39
C VAL A 29 -0.99 -25.46 -0.86
N ASN A 30 -1.13 -26.65 -1.48
CA ASN A 30 -2.16 -27.62 -1.15
C ASN A 30 -1.99 -28.30 0.23
N GLU A 31 -0.83 -28.14 0.89
CA GLU A 31 -0.61 -28.62 2.26
C GLU A 31 -1.30 -27.73 3.33
N TYR A 32 -1.79 -26.56 2.94
CA TYR A 32 -2.33 -25.56 3.87
C TYR A 32 -3.75 -25.15 3.49
N PRO A 33 -4.53 -24.62 4.44
CA PRO A 33 -5.73 -23.88 4.13
C PRO A 33 -5.39 -22.71 3.21
N HIS A 34 -6.05 -22.65 2.04
CA HIS A 34 -5.67 -21.71 0.99
C HIS A 34 -6.84 -21.28 0.11
N ARG A 35 -6.63 -20.14 -0.54
CA ARG A 35 -7.28 -19.75 -1.79
C ARG A 35 -6.23 -19.24 -2.75
N TRP A 36 -6.19 -19.78 -3.96
CA TRP A 36 -5.36 -19.23 -5.03
C TRP A 36 -6.17 -18.93 -6.29
N ILE A 37 -5.66 -18.00 -7.08
CA ILE A 37 -6.22 -17.55 -8.35
C ILE A 37 -5.11 -17.29 -9.37
N ILE A 38 -5.45 -17.43 -10.66
CA ILE A 38 -4.68 -16.83 -11.75
C ILE A 38 -5.42 -15.58 -12.20
N GLU A 39 -4.79 -14.43 -12.02
CA GLU A 39 -5.32 -13.15 -12.46
C GLU A 39 -4.83 -12.86 -13.88
N LYS A 40 -5.73 -12.32 -14.75
CA LYS A 40 -5.44 -12.04 -16.15
C LYS A 40 -4.96 -13.27 -16.95
N ASP A 41 -5.54 -14.44 -16.65
CA ASP A 41 -5.22 -15.66 -17.37
C ASP A 41 -5.37 -15.45 -18.88
N ASN A 42 -4.51 -16.11 -19.67
CA ASN A 42 -4.42 -15.94 -21.13
C ASN A 42 -3.95 -14.54 -21.61
N SER A 43 -3.29 -13.76 -20.76
CA SER A 43 -2.65 -12.50 -21.15
C SER A 43 -1.16 -12.52 -20.80
N PRO A 44 -0.34 -11.66 -21.44
CA PRO A 44 1.07 -11.50 -21.06
C PRO A 44 1.28 -11.08 -19.60
N ASP A 45 0.28 -10.43 -18.99
CA ASP A 45 0.30 -10.01 -17.60
C ASP A 45 -0.26 -11.07 -16.62
N ALA A 46 -0.45 -12.31 -17.07
CA ALA A 46 -0.96 -13.38 -16.21
C ALA A 46 -0.07 -13.60 -14.99
N HIS A 47 -0.67 -13.69 -13.82
CA HIS A 47 0.07 -13.87 -12.58
C HIS A 47 -0.74 -14.62 -11.53
N PHE A 48 -0.02 -15.27 -10.64
CA PHE A 48 -0.58 -16.07 -9.55
C PHE A 48 -0.66 -15.28 -8.27
N HIS A 49 -1.77 -15.44 -7.56
CA HIS A 49 -1.94 -14.99 -6.19
C HIS A 49 -2.44 -16.14 -5.33
N THR A 50 -1.90 -16.26 -4.12
CA THR A 50 -2.47 -17.15 -3.12
C THR A 50 -2.46 -16.53 -1.73
N TYR A 51 -3.54 -16.77 -1.01
CA TYR A 51 -3.66 -16.62 0.43
C TYR A 51 -3.50 -18.02 1.04
N ILE A 52 -2.63 -18.16 2.03
CA ILE A 52 -2.43 -19.41 2.78
C ILE A 52 -2.39 -19.13 4.28
N GLU A 53 -2.89 -20.07 5.09
CA GLU A 53 -2.79 -20.06 6.55
C GLU A 53 -1.81 -21.11 7.02
N THR A 54 -0.81 -20.73 7.81
CA THR A 54 0.27 -21.61 8.24
C THR A 54 0.63 -21.38 9.71
N GLU A 55 1.45 -22.25 10.27
CA GLU A 55 2.07 -22.10 11.58
C GLU A 55 3.35 -21.26 11.57
N PHE A 56 3.88 -20.91 10.39
CA PHE A 56 5.09 -20.11 10.28
C PHE A 56 4.90 -18.72 10.84
N ARG A 57 5.82 -18.26 11.67
CA ARG A 57 5.69 -16.97 12.38
C ARG A 57 6.03 -15.77 11.51
N ASP A 58 6.89 -15.96 10.51
CA ASP A 58 7.41 -14.91 9.64
C ASP A 58 7.78 -15.45 8.25
N VAL A 59 8.07 -14.52 7.32
CA VAL A 59 8.43 -14.84 5.92
C VAL A 59 9.73 -15.66 5.85
N GLU A 60 10.66 -15.44 6.75
CA GLU A 60 11.94 -16.15 6.75
C GLU A 60 11.75 -17.62 7.12
N LYS A 61 10.94 -17.91 8.14
CA LYS A 61 10.58 -19.27 8.54
C LYS A 61 9.86 -20.01 7.41
N LEU A 62 8.91 -19.35 6.75
CA LEU A 62 8.22 -19.91 5.58
C LEU A 62 9.23 -20.21 4.46
N ARG A 63 10.11 -19.27 4.11
CA ARG A 63 11.13 -19.46 3.07
C ARG A 63 12.16 -20.53 3.41
N ARG A 64 12.38 -20.81 4.69
CA ARG A 64 13.29 -21.90 5.16
C ARG A 64 12.62 -23.27 5.15
N ASN A 65 11.30 -23.35 5.03
CA ASN A 65 10.58 -24.63 4.96
C ASN A 65 11.07 -25.48 3.78
N ALA A 66 11.28 -26.78 4.03
CA ALA A 66 11.85 -27.70 3.05
C ALA A 66 10.97 -27.88 1.81
N LEU A 67 9.63 -27.96 2.02
CA LEU A 67 8.67 -28.11 0.92
C LEU A 67 8.60 -26.82 0.09
N PHE A 68 8.56 -25.65 0.74
CA PHE A 68 8.64 -24.36 0.04
C PHE A 68 9.89 -24.26 -0.82
N LYS A 69 11.07 -24.54 -0.25
CA LYS A 69 12.34 -24.54 -1.01
C LYS A 69 12.32 -25.53 -2.18
N LYS A 70 11.81 -26.74 -1.95
CA LYS A 70 11.70 -27.76 -2.99
C LYS A 70 10.80 -27.29 -4.14
N SER A 71 9.70 -26.62 -3.82
CA SER A 71 8.74 -26.15 -4.82
C SER A 71 9.23 -24.96 -5.65
N ILE A 72 10.10 -24.10 -5.09
CA ILE A 72 10.60 -22.92 -5.82
C ILE A 72 11.92 -23.15 -6.55
N LYS A 73 12.75 -24.10 -6.09
CA LYS A 73 14.11 -24.34 -6.63
C LYS A 73 14.15 -24.57 -8.14
N PRO A 74 13.24 -25.39 -8.75
CA PRO A 74 13.26 -25.61 -10.19
C PRO A 74 13.09 -24.31 -10.98
N ILE A 75 12.20 -23.43 -10.54
CA ILE A 75 11.92 -22.16 -11.19
C ILE A 75 13.07 -21.17 -11.00
N GLN A 76 13.67 -21.13 -9.80
CA GLN A 76 14.84 -20.30 -9.56
C GLN A 76 16.02 -20.68 -10.45
N THR A 77 16.22 -21.99 -10.67
CA THR A 77 17.26 -22.48 -11.56
C THR A 77 16.97 -22.08 -12.98
N LEU A 78 15.75 -22.33 -13.46
CA LEU A 78 15.31 -22.01 -14.82
C LEU A 78 15.47 -20.51 -15.13
N ILE A 79 15.05 -19.64 -14.21
CA ILE A 79 15.18 -18.18 -14.36
C ILE A 79 16.63 -17.73 -14.49
N LYS A 80 17.54 -18.34 -13.75
CA LYS A 80 18.98 -18.02 -13.85
C LYS A 80 19.60 -18.40 -15.19
N ASP A 81 19.06 -19.42 -15.85
CA ASP A 81 19.65 -20.05 -17.04
C ASP A 81 19.23 -19.38 -18.36
N GLY A 82 18.49 -18.24 -18.32
CA GLY A 82 18.24 -17.50 -19.57
C GLY A 82 16.94 -16.72 -19.69
N TYR A 83 16.23 -16.50 -18.57
CA TYR A 83 15.04 -15.66 -18.54
C TYR A 83 15.34 -14.23 -18.10
N GLN A 84 14.58 -13.25 -18.62
CA GLN A 84 14.65 -11.83 -18.21
C GLN A 84 13.98 -11.60 -16.85
N THR A 85 13.10 -12.51 -16.43
CA THR A 85 12.45 -12.47 -15.14
C THR A 85 13.50 -12.49 -14.02
N LEU A 86 13.48 -11.48 -13.16
CA LEU A 86 14.33 -11.45 -11.98
C LEU A 86 13.56 -12.09 -10.81
N TRP A 87 14.08 -13.20 -10.26
CA TRP A 87 13.44 -13.95 -9.18
C TRP A 87 13.00 -13.08 -8.00
N GLN A 88 13.84 -12.15 -7.60
CA GLN A 88 13.58 -11.24 -6.48
C GLN A 88 12.38 -10.29 -6.72
N HIS A 89 11.98 -10.10 -7.97
CA HIS A 89 10.83 -9.29 -8.35
C HIS A 89 9.62 -10.14 -8.74
N ALA A 90 9.86 -11.38 -9.16
CA ALA A 90 8.80 -12.29 -9.60
C ALA A 90 8.03 -12.90 -8.43
N LEU A 91 8.73 -13.31 -7.36
CA LEU A 91 8.10 -13.92 -6.17
C LEU A 91 8.07 -12.95 -5.00
N ASP A 92 6.88 -12.44 -4.70
CA ASP A 92 6.59 -11.65 -3.51
C ASP A 92 5.88 -12.49 -2.46
N VAL A 93 6.34 -12.42 -1.21
CA VAL A 93 5.77 -13.12 -0.05
C VAL A 93 5.57 -12.10 1.05
N LYS A 94 4.32 -11.86 1.41
CA LYS A 94 3.93 -10.92 2.47
C LYS A 94 3.23 -11.66 3.61
N ILE A 95 3.60 -11.33 4.83
CA ILE A 95 2.82 -11.69 6.00
C ILE A 95 1.66 -10.71 6.13
N ILE A 96 0.49 -11.23 6.44
CA ILE A 96 -0.71 -10.43 6.67
C ILE A 96 -0.80 -10.17 8.17
N ALA A 97 -1.12 -8.93 8.56
CA ALA A 97 -1.34 -8.60 9.96
C ALA A 97 -2.48 -9.44 10.55
N ASP A 98 -2.32 -9.84 11.80
CA ASP A 98 -3.21 -10.78 12.48
C ASP A 98 -4.44 -10.07 13.07
N THR A 99 -5.03 -9.19 12.25
CA THR A 99 -6.31 -8.57 12.58
C THR A 99 -7.41 -9.15 11.68
N PRO A 100 -8.64 -9.36 12.18
CA PRO A 100 -9.73 -9.86 11.35
C PRO A 100 -9.95 -9.01 10.09
N GLN A 101 -9.75 -7.71 10.19
CA GLN A 101 -9.90 -6.79 9.07
C GLN A 101 -8.86 -7.02 7.98
N ASP A 102 -7.57 -7.17 8.34
CA ASP A 102 -6.49 -7.38 7.37
C ASP A 102 -6.58 -8.76 6.71
N LEU A 103 -6.91 -9.80 7.50
CA LEU A 103 -7.13 -11.15 7.00
C LEU A 103 -8.28 -11.17 5.98
N ASN A 104 -9.43 -10.60 6.34
CA ASN A 104 -10.60 -10.54 5.47
C ASN A 104 -10.36 -9.68 4.22
N ASN A 105 -9.68 -8.55 4.35
CA ASN A 105 -9.34 -7.72 3.19
C ASN A 105 -8.39 -8.43 2.22
N SER A 106 -7.40 -9.14 2.74
CA SER A 106 -6.41 -9.86 1.92
C SER A 106 -7.03 -11.06 1.21
N LEU A 107 -7.85 -11.83 1.93
CA LEU A 107 -8.59 -12.95 1.33
C LEU A 107 -9.66 -12.43 0.35
N GLY A 108 -10.43 -11.42 0.74
CA GLY A 108 -11.49 -10.82 -0.09
C GLY A 108 -10.97 -10.22 -1.39
N TYR A 109 -9.72 -9.73 -1.40
CA TYR A 109 -9.05 -9.28 -2.63
C TYR A 109 -9.02 -10.37 -3.70
N LEU A 110 -8.87 -11.64 -3.33
CA LEU A 110 -8.85 -12.77 -4.28
C LEU A 110 -10.23 -13.11 -4.87
N TYR A 111 -11.28 -12.39 -4.48
CA TYR A 111 -12.63 -12.49 -5.05
C TYR A 111 -13.02 -11.29 -5.92
N LYS A 112 -12.08 -10.34 -6.14
CA LYS A 112 -12.36 -9.06 -6.82
C LYS A 112 -12.83 -9.22 -8.28
N ASP A 113 -12.42 -10.29 -8.94
CA ASP A 113 -12.76 -10.56 -10.34
C ASP A 113 -13.54 -11.87 -10.43
N LYS A 114 -14.80 -11.77 -10.86
CA LYS A 114 -15.70 -12.91 -11.05
C LYS A 114 -15.41 -13.68 -12.34
N SER A 115 -14.63 -13.12 -13.25
CA SER A 115 -14.25 -13.77 -14.53
C SER A 115 -13.10 -14.78 -14.38
N ILE A 116 -12.48 -14.86 -13.19
CA ILE A 116 -11.40 -15.80 -12.92
C ILE A 116 -11.93 -17.23 -12.96
N THR A 117 -11.38 -18.02 -13.88
CA THR A 117 -11.74 -19.42 -14.08
C THR A 117 -10.75 -20.40 -13.46
N ARG A 118 -9.47 -20.01 -13.38
CA ARG A 118 -8.40 -20.83 -12.76
C ARG A 118 -8.20 -20.43 -11.31
N LEU A 119 -8.80 -21.20 -10.42
CA LEU A 119 -8.76 -20.97 -8.98
C LEU A 119 -8.92 -22.28 -8.20
N SER A 120 -8.49 -22.28 -6.93
CA SER A 120 -8.83 -23.31 -5.94
C SER A 120 -9.01 -22.67 -4.57
N CYS A 121 -9.86 -23.27 -3.74
CA CYS A 121 -10.10 -22.85 -2.37
C CYS A 121 -10.52 -24.03 -1.52
N ASN A 122 -9.86 -24.22 -0.37
CA ASN A 122 -10.23 -25.20 0.65
C ASN A 122 -10.50 -24.55 2.02
N LEU A 123 -10.64 -23.22 2.06
CA LEU A 123 -11.02 -22.49 3.27
C LEU A 123 -12.49 -22.74 3.64
N PRO A 124 -12.85 -22.67 4.93
CA PRO A 124 -14.24 -22.74 5.37
C PRO A 124 -15.14 -21.73 4.65
N GLU A 125 -16.36 -22.13 4.28
CA GLU A 125 -17.30 -21.26 3.56
C GLU A 125 -17.62 -19.98 4.33
N GLN A 126 -17.78 -20.08 5.66
CA GLN A 126 -18.02 -18.90 6.50
C GLN A 126 -16.90 -17.88 6.37
N GLN A 127 -15.64 -18.32 6.40
CA GLN A 127 -14.47 -17.45 6.26
C GLN A 127 -14.43 -16.78 4.88
N GLN A 128 -14.79 -17.51 3.82
CA GLN A 128 -14.88 -16.95 2.48
C GLN A 128 -15.96 -15.86 2.40
N ASN A 129 -17.14 -16.12 2.96
CA ASN A 129 -18.26 -15.18 2.98
C ASN A 129 -17.94 -13.92 3.78
N ASP A 130 -17.30 -14.06 4.93
CA ASP A 130 -16.88 -12.92 5.76
C ASP A 130 -15.84 -12.05 5.03
N ALA A 131 -14.88 -12.67 4.35
CA ALA A 131 -13.89 -11.97 3.55
C ALA A 131 -14.51 -11.21 2.36
N VAL A 132 -15.45 -11.83 1.64
CA VAL A 132 -16.18 -11.20 0.54
C VAL A 132 -16.99 -10.02 1.05
N LYS A 133 -17.71 -10.17 2.15
CA LYS A 133 -18.52 -9.10 2.76
C LYS A 133 -17.65 -7.93 3.23
N ALA A 134 -16.52 -8.22 3.88
CA ALA A 134 -15.59 -7.19 4.36
C ALA A 134 -14.88 -6.45 3.22
N TYR A 135 -14.58 -7.15 2.12
CA TYR A 135 -13.90 -6.56 0.96
C TYR A 135 -14.84 -5.72 0.09
N PHE A 136 -16.07 -6.21 -0.19
CA PHE A 136 -17.03 -5.55 -1.08
C PHE A 136 -18.01 -4.66 -0.30
N THR A 137 -17.48 -3.74 0.51
CA THR A 137 -18.31 -2.70 1.14
C THR A 137 -19.01 -1.85 0.08
N GLU A 138 -20.18 -1.28 0.43
CA GLU A 138 -20.93 -0.41 -0.49
C GLU A 138 -20.07 0.74 -1.05
N GLU A 139 -19.22 1.32 -0.20
CA GLU A 139 -18.32 2.39 -0.59
C GLU A 139 -17.31 1.91 -1.65
N ARG A 140 -16.69 0.74 -1.43
CA ARG A 140 -15.74 0.16 -2.37
C ARG A 140 -16.40 -0.22 -3.69
N LEU A 141 -17.62 -0.78 -3.64
CA LEU A 141 -18.40 -1.10 -4.84
C LEU A 141 -18.76 0.17 -5.64
N LYS A 142 -19.11 1.27 -4.97
CA LYS A 142 -19.32 2.56 -5.62
C LYS A 142 -18.06 3.03 -6.33
N LEU A 143 -16.92 2.99 -5.67
CA LEU A 143 -15.62 3.38 -6.26
C LEU A 143 -15.20 2.49 -7.44
N MET A 144 -15.46 1.18 -7.39
CA MET A 144 -15.16 0.26 -8.50
C MET A 144 -16.03 0.48 -9.72
N LYS A 145 -17.28 0.93 -9.54
CA LYS A 145 -18.24 1.21 -10.62
C LYS A 145 -18.07 2.60 -11.25
N MET A 146 -17.29 3.49 -10.63
CA MET A 146 -17.09 4.84 -11.17
C MET A 146 -16.28 4.78 -12.46
N ASP A 147 -16.81 5.42 -13.51
CA ASP A 147 -16.05 5.64 -14.74
C ASP A 147 -14.87 6.58 -14.46
N LYS A 148 -13.66 6.07 -14.69
CA LYS A 148 -12.41 6.80 -14.43
C LYS A 148 -11.97 7.68 -15.61
N LYS A 149 -12.76 7.75 -16.68
CA LYS A 149 -12.42 8.49 -17.90
C LYS A 149 -12.15 9.98 -17.65
N ASN A 150 -12.82 10.56 -16.66
CA ASN A 150 -12.74 11.99 -16.30
C ASN A 150 -12.03 12.22 -14.96
N TRP A 151 -11.20 11.28 -14.53
CA TRP A 151 -10.47 11.44 -13.28
C TRP A 151 -9.15 12.18 -13.49
N THR A 152 -8.79 13.01 -12.53
CA THR A 152 -7.48 13.68 -12.53
C THR A 152 -6.37 12.67 -12.21
N ALA A 153 -5.48 12.45 -13.15
CA ALA A 153 -4.35 11.53 -12.97
C ALA A 153 -3.26 12.18 -12.10
N VAL A 154 -2.95 11.53 -10.97
CA VAL A 154 -1.78 11.86 -10.15
C VAL A 154 -0.60 11.06 -10.71
N THR A 155 0.44 11.79 -11.12
CA THR A 155 1.69 11.25 -11.69
C THR A 155 2.87 11.70 -10.86
N THR A 156 4.05 11.11 -11.04
CA THR A 156 5.27 11.54 -10.37
C THR A 156 5.62 13.02 -10.62
N LYS A 157 5.19 13.58 -11.76
CA LYS A 157 5.47 14.97 -12.14
C LYS A 157 4.57 16.00 -11.43
N ASN A 158 3.33 15.63 -11.09
CA ASN A 158 2.33 16.56 -10.54
C ASN A 158 1.88 16.20 -9.12
N ALA A 159 2.36 15.11 -8.55
CA ALA A 159 1.86 14.58 -7.29
C ALA A 159 2.00 15.57 -6.12
N HIS A 160 3.15 16.23 -5.98
CA HIS A 160 3.37 17.21 -4.91
C HIS A 160 2.30 18.32 -4.96
N ALA A 161 2.19 18.99 -6.11
CA ALA A 161 1.25 20.09 -6.28
C ALA A 161 -0.22 19.66 -6.10
N ILE A 162 -0.60 18.49 -6.63
CA ILE A 162 -1.99 18.00 -6.52
C ILE A 162 -2.33 17.58 -5.09
N ILE A 163 -1.41 16.90 -4.39
CA ILE A 163 -1.67 16.43 -3.03
C ILE A 163 -1.71 17.63 -2.08
N GLU A 164 -0.78 18.57 -2.20
CA GLU A 164 -0.73 19.80 -1.41
C GLU A 164 -2.01 20.63 -1.63
N ASP A 165 -2.36 20.98 -2.88
CA ASP A 165 -3.58 21.71 -3.22
C ASP A 165 -4.86 21.03 -2.70
N PHE A 166 -4.92 19.70 -2.78
CA PHE A 166 -6.05 18.93 -2.25
C PHE A 166 -6.12 19.02 -0.73
N CYS A 167 -5.00 18.86 -0.03
CA CYS A 167 -4.94 18.95 1.43
C CYS A 167 -5.32 20.34 1.91
N ASP A 168 -4.83 21.39 1.26
CA ASP A 168 -5.15 22.78 1.59
C ASP A 168 -6.65 23.05 1.40
N LYS A 169 -7.23 22.65 0.27
CA LYS A 169 -8.68 22.83 -0.02
C LYS A 169 -9.60 22.04 0.92
N GLN A 170 -9.11 20.95 1.47
CA GLN A 170 -9.89 20.08 2.37
C GLN A 170 -9.51 20.29 3.85
N GLU A 171 -8.65 21.27 4.16
CA GLU A 171 -8.15 21.56 5.49
C GLU A 171 -7.55 20.32 6.18
N ILE A 172 -6.83 19.48 5.41
CA ILE A 172 -6.21 18.24 5.88
C ILE A 172 -4.76 18.50 6.24
N SER A 173 -4.37 18.23 7.49
CA SER A 173 -2.97 18.22 7.90
C SER A 173 -2.34 16.84 7.62
N LEU A 174 -1.31 16.81 6.78
CA LEU A 174 -0.54 15.59 6.48
C LEU A 174 0.28 15.10 7.69
N THR A 175 0.55 15.96 8.67
CA THR A 175 1.25 15.60 9.91
C THR A 175 0.36 14.81 10.87
N ASN A 176 -0.96 15.01 10.81
CA ASN A 176 -1.94 14.43 11.73
C ASN A 176 -2.89 13.44 11.06
N THR A 177 -2.78 13.23 9.75
CA THR A 177 -3.68 12.37 9.00
C THR A 177 -2.88 11.33 8.24
N ASP A 178 -3.21 10.03 8.42
CA ASP A 178 -2.54 8.98 7.69
C ASP A 178 -2.79 9.08 6.18
N TRP A 179 -1.77 8.70 5.38
CA TRP A 179 -1.82 8.79 3.93
C TRP A 179 -2.96 7.97 3.30
N ILE A 180 -3.32 6.84 3.90
CA ILE A 180 -4.40 5.98 3.36
C ILE A 180 -5.72 6.73 3.40
N SER A 181 -6.01 7.42 4.50
CA SER A 181 -7.21 8.25 4.64
C SER A 181 -7.23 9.43 3.67
N VAL A 182 -6.10 10.11 3.46
CA VAL A 182 -5.98 11.19 2.47
C VAL A 182 -6.22 10.65 1.06
N LYS A 183 -5.56 9.56 0.70
CA LYS A 183 -5.71 8.91 -0.61
C LYS A 183 -7.15 8.47 -0.88
N LEU A 184 -7.85 7.92 0.11
CA LEU A 184 -9.27 7.55 -0.03
C LEU A 184 -10.15 8.78 -0.27
N LYS A 185 -9.91 9.89 0.41
CA LYS A 185 -10.62 11.15 0.16
C LYS A 185 -10.34 11.66 -1.27
N MET A 186 -9.08 11.66 -1.71
CA MET A 186 -8.73 12.06 -3.06
C MET A 186 -9.42 11.19 -4.13
N VAL A 187 -9.47 9.87 -3.92
CA VAL A 187 -10.20 8.96 -4.82
C VAL A 187 -11.70 9.28 -4.87
N LYS A 188 -12.33 9.65 -3.75
CA LYS A 188 -13.71 10.14 -3.72
C LYS A 188 -13.90 11.42 -4.53
N HIS A 189 -12.90 12.27 -4.59
CA HIS A 189 -12.86 13.50 -5.39
C HIS A 189 -12.33 13.29 -6.82
N ARG A 190 -12.36 12.05 -7.34
CA ARG A 190 -12.02 11.66 -8.71
C ARG A 190 -10.53 11.84 -9.07
N TYR A 191 -9.63 11.63 -8.13
CA TYR A 191 -8.20 11.49 -8.41
C TYR A 191 -7.83 10.02 -8.59
N THR A 192 -6.93 9.72 -9.52
CA THR A 192 -6.41 8.36 -9.75
C THR A 192 -4.90 8.31 -9.62
N PHE A 193 -4.41 7.30 -8.91
CA PHE A 193 -2.99 7.04 -8.66
C PHE A 193 -2.44 5.88 -9.50
N ALA A 194 -3.12 5.51 -10.58
CA ALA A 194 -2.75 4.38 -11.43
C ALA A 194 -1.36 4.50 -12.09
N GLN A 195 -0.87 5.74 -12.24
CA GLN A 195 0.40 6.04 -12.90
C GLN A 195 1.58 6.29 -11.94
N ILE A 196 1.38 6.03 -10.64
CA ILE A 196 2.40 6.27 -9.61
C ILE A 196 2.49 5.09 -8.65
N SER A 197 3.69 4.54 -8.47
CA SER A 197 3.90 3.40 -7.57
C SER A 197 3.62 3.78 -6.10
N GLU A 198 3.21 2.82 -5.28
CA GLU A 198 2.99 3.06 -3.84
C GLU A 198 4.25 3.55 -3.12
N LYS A 199 5.42 3.08 -3.53
CA LYS A 199 6.70 3.56 -2.99
C LYS A 199 6.89 5.05 -3.28
N ALA A 200 6.67 5.47 -4.53
CA ALA A 200 6.77 6.87 -4.90
C ALA A 200 5.72 7.74 -4.18
N GLN A 201 4.48 7.25 -4.01
CA GLN A 201 3.46 7.95 -3.23
C GLN A 201 3.92 8.20 -1.80
N LYS A 202 4.47 7.18 -1.13
CA LYS A 202 4.96 7.30 0.25
C LYS A 202 6.12 8.28 0.37
N THR A 203 7.05 8.27 -0.61
CA THR A 203 8.18 9.22 -0.63
C THR A 203 7.67 10.66 -0.76
N ILE A 204 6.79 10.93 -1.72
CA ILE A 204 6.21 12.26 -1.95
C ILE A 204 5.47 12.78 -0.70
N VAL A 205 4.69 11.91 -0.06
CA VAL A 205 3.96 12.29 1.16
C VAL A 205 4.92 12.60 2.30
N ALA A 206 5.98 11.83 2.47
CA ALA A 206 7.00 12.09 3.49
C ALA A 206 7.71 13.44 3.24
N GLU A 207 8.02 13.77 1.98
CA GLU A 207 8.60 15.06 1.59
C GLU A 207 7.64 16.23 1.89
N LEU A 208 6.36 16.09 1.55
CA LEU A 208 5.33 17.09 1.85
C LEU A 208 5.14 17.27 3.36
N THR A 209 5.09 16.18 4.12
CA THR A 209 4.96 16.23 5.59
C THR A 209 6.12 16.99 6.21
N TYR A 210 7.35 16.67 5.82
CA TYR A 210 8.56 17.37 6.28
C TYR A 210 8.53 18.85 5.94
N HIS A 211 8.08 19.21 4.74
CA HIS A 211 7.97 20.60 4.32
C HIS A 211 6.92 21.38 5.14
N HIS A 212 5.79 20.76 5.44
CA HIS A 212 4.77 21.35 6.31
C HIS A 212 5.25 21.54 7.75
N GLU A 213 5.96 20.56 8.30
CA GLU A 213 6.58 20.66 9.64
C GLU A 213 7.60 21.78 9.69
N SER A 214 8.46 21.92 8.68
CA SER A 214 9.45 22.98 8.57
C SER A 214 8.79 24.37 8.53
N LYS A 215 7.78 24.56 7.69
CA LYS A 215 7.00 25.81 7.63
C LYS A 215 6.34 26.16 8.97
N LEU A 216 5.86 25.15 9.70
CA LEU A 216 5.24 25.35 11.01
C LEU A 216 6.28 25.84 12.04
N VAL A 217 7.46 25.21 12.06
CA VAL A 217 8.56 25.62 12.95
C VAL A 217 9.01 27.04 12.64
N ASP A 218 9.19 27.40 11.37
CA ASP A 218 9.57 28.73 10.94
C ASP A 218 8.52 29.77 11.37
N SER A 219 7.23 29.47 11.21
CA SER A 219 6.12 30.33 11.62
C SER A 219 6.06 30.51 13.14
N LEU A 220 6.30 29.47 13.92
CA LEU A 220 6.34 29.53 15.39
C LEU A 220 7.55 30.31 15.87
N THR A 221 8.70 30.15 15.22
CA THR A 221 9.92 30.92 15.52
C THR A 221 9.72 32.39 15.20
N ALA A 222 9.11 32.73 14.06
CA ALA A 222 8.79 34.13 13.70
C ALA A 222 7.79 34.76 14.68
N LYS A 223 6.76 34.01 15.13
CA LYS A 223 5.83 34.49 16.17
C LYS A 223 6.51 34.70 17.52
N ALA A 224 7.43 33.80 17.91
CA ALA A 224 8.18 33.95 19.15
C ALA A 224 9.08 35.19 19.12
N HIS A 225 9.71 35.49 17.97
CA HIS A 225 10.48 36.73 17.78
C HIS A 225 9.60 37.99 17.89
N LEU A 226 8.43 38.00 17.25
CA LEU A 226 7.49 39.13 17.32
C LEU A 226 7.00 39.35 18.75
N VAL A 227 6.69 38.31 19.51
CA VAL A 227 6.29 38.44 20.92
C VAL A 227 7.43 38.99 21.77
N SER A 228 8.67 38.49 21.55
CA SER A 228 9.86 38.99 22.24
C SER A 228 10.14 40.46 21.94
N GLU A 229 9.98 40.92 20.69
CA GLU A 229 10.12 42.33 20.33
C GLU A 229 9.03 43.22 20.95
N MET A 230 7.78 42.73 21.03
CA MET A 230 6.67 43.43 21.69
C MET A 230 6.93 43.58 23.20
N ASP A 231 7.42 42.53 23.87
CA ASP A 231 7.74 42.57 25.29
C ASP A 231 8.88 43.56 25.60
N ILE A 232 9.86 43.69 24.71
CA ILE A 232 10.94 44.71 24.84
C ILE A 232 10.38 46.14 24.70
N GLN A 233 9.48 46.36 23.75
CA GLN A 233 8.85 47.68 23.59
C GLN A 233 7.97 48.05 24.78
N TYR A 234 7.22 47.13 25.38
CA TYR A 234 6.42 47.35 26.58
C TYR A 234 7.28 47.60 27.83
N SER A 235 8.47 46.99 27.95
CA SER A 235 9.37 47.23 29.07
C SER A 235 10.00 48.63 29.06
N ASP A 236 10.19 49.25 27.90
CA ASP A 236 10.71 50.59 27.76
C ASP A 236 9.67 51.69 28.12
N TYR A 237 8.39 51.42 27.97
CA TYR A 237 7.30 52.31 28.35
C TYR A 237 6.97 52.30 29.85
N SER A 238 7.42 51.31 30.61
CA SER A 238 7.12 51.12 32.03
C SER A 238 8.20 51.70 32.96
N ARG A 239 9.28 52.33 32.45
CA ARG A 239 10.23 53.04 33.30
C ARG A 239 9.68 54.41 33.76
N PRO A 240 9.48 54.64 35.06
CA PRO A 240 9.07 55.95 35.54
C PRO A 240 10.16 56.96 35.21
N LYS A 241 9.79 58.09 34.56
CA LYS A 241 10.68 59.22 34.31
C LYS A 241 11.16 59.66 35.64
N ALA A 242 12.47 59.59 35.87
CA ALA A 242 13.10 60.18 37.06
C ALA A 242 12.82 61.69 37.09
N THR A 243 12.11 62.15 38.11
CA THR A 243 11.90 63.60 38.39
C THR A 243 13.22 64.20 38.73
N PRO A 244 13.61 65.36 38.12
CA PRO A 244 14.82 66.09 38.55
C PRO A 244 14.59 66.65 39.94
N ARG A 245 15.50 66.37 40.88
CA ARG A 245 15.56 66.99 42.19
C ARG A 245 16.09 68.42 42.00
N SER A 246 15.30 69.37 42.40
CA SER A 246 15.68 70.76 42.62
C SER A 246 16.56 70.91 43.87
#